data_2a00f9da94e45c03367baff0558e2e7c
#
_entry.id   2a00f9da94e45c03367baff0558e2e7c
#
_cell.length_a   1.000
_cell.length_b   1.000
_cell.length_c   1.000
_cell.angle_alpha   90.00
_cell.angle_beta   90.00
_cell.angle_gamma   90.00
#
_symmetry.space_group_name_H-M   'P 1'
#
loop_
_entity.id
_entity.type
_entity.pdbx_description
1 polymer ?
#
loop_
_entity_poly.entity_id
_entity_poly.type
_entity_poly.pdbx_seq_one_letter_code
_entity_poly.pdbx_strand_id
1 'polypeptide(L)'
;RNKNMILSGNGQNIYPEEIEDKVNNMPYVIESVVVSRGGNLVALVYADTAAIKKETTHTPEEIMEMNCAKVNKLIPRFCKISSFELVEQEFAKTPKKSIKRFLYS
;
A
#
# COMPACT_ATOMS: atom_id res chain seq x y z
N ARG A 1 -7.81 -7.91 20.77
CA ARG A 1 -7.40 -6.75 20.01
C ARG A 1 -8.00 -6.76 18.61
N ASN A 2 -8.52 -5.61 18.20
CA ASN A 2 -9.13 -5.48 16.88
C ASN A 2 -8.09 -5.16 15.82
N LYS A 3 -8.17 -5.86 14.70
CA LYS A 3 -7.40 -5.53 13.53
C LYS A 3 -8.20 -4.55 12.69
N ASN A 4 -7.51 -3.69 11.95
CA ASN A 4 -8.18 -2.88 10.96
C ASN A 4 -8.76 -3.81 9.89
N MET A 5 -9.99 -3.56 9.50
CA MET A 5 -10.67 -4.43 8.54
C MET A 5 -11.44 -3.57 7.56
N ILE A 6 -11.41 -3.96 6.30
CA ILE A 6 -12.18 -3.33 5.24
C ILE A 6 -13.17 -4.36 4.72
N LEU A 7 -14.43 -3.97 4.63
CA LEU A 7 -15.46 -4.84 4.07
C LEU A 7 -15.54 -4.60 2.56
N SER A 8 -15.31 -5.64 1.77
CA SER A 8 -15.39 -5.52 0.33
C SER A 8 -16.86 -5.49 -0.13
N GLY A 9 -17.08 -5.08 -1.38
CA GLY A 9 -18.40 -5.06 -1.96
C GLY A 9 -19.05 -6.44 -2.05
N ASN A 10 -18.25 -7.50 -1.95
CA ASN A 10 -18.75 -8.88 -1.99
C ASN A 10 -19.04 -9.44 -0.60
N GLY A 11 -18.89 -8.64 0.44
CA GLY A 11 -19.07 -9.10 1.81
C GLY A 11 -17.87 -9.82 2.40
N GLN A 12 -16.75 -9.85 1.69
CA GLN A 12 -15.52 -10.47 2.18
C GLN A 12 -14.78 -9.51 3.12
N ASN A 13 -14.13 -10.07 4.14
CA ASN A 13 -13.32 -9.29 5.05
C ASN A 13 -11.92 -9.12 4.46
N ILE A 14 -11.45 -7.88 4.39
CA ILE A 14 -10.13 -7.55 3.90
C ILE A 14 -9.31 -7.00 5.05
N TYR A 15 -8.13 -7.54 5.28
CA TYR A 15 -7.23 -7.11 6.33
C TYR A 15 -6.07 -6.34 5.70
N PRO A 16 -6.08 -5.01 5.78
CA PRO A 16 -5.07 -4.20 5.08
C PRO A 16 -3.64 -4.50 5.53
N GLU A 17 -3.44 -4.90 6.78
CA GLU A 17 -2.10 -5.24 7.25
C GLU A 17 -1.50 -6.41 6.47
N GLU A 18 -2.31 -7.38 6.11
CA GLU A 18 -1.83 -8.53 5.34
C GLU A 18 -1.43 -8.13 3.93
N ILE A 19 -2.18 -7.20 3.34
CA ILE A 19 -1.85 -6.68 2.03
C ILE A 19 -0.58 -5.81 2.11
N GLU A 20 -0.48 -5.00 3.16
CA GLU A 20 0.68 -4.14 3.37
C GLU A 20 1.97 -4.94 3.52
N ASP A 21 1.90 -6.12 4.13
CA ASP A 21 3.05 -7.00 4.22
C ASP A 21 3.58 -7.36 2.83
N LYS A 22 2.68 -7.59 1.89
CA LYS A 22 3.08 -7.88 0.51
C LYS A 22 3.64 -6.64 -0.18
N VAL A 23 2.99 -5.49 0.01
CA VAL A 23 3.45 -4.23 -0.58
C VAL A 23 4.83 -3.85 -0.05
N ASN A 24 5.04 -4.02 1.26
CA ASN A 24 6.31 -3.66 1.88
C ASN A 24 7.47 -4.52 1.42
N ASN A 25 7.20 -5.70 0.84
CA ASN A 25 8.22 -6.56 0.29
C ASN A 25 8.59 -6.21 -1.15
N MET A 26 7.90 -5.24 -1.73
CA MET A 26 8.20 -4.82 -3.10
C MET A 26 9.43 -3.92 -3.15
N PRO A 27 10.15 -3.89 -4.30
CA PRO A 27 11.33 -3.03 -4.44
C PRO A 27 11.00 -1.56 -4.17
N TYR A 28 11.91 -0.90 -3.47
CA TYR A 28 11.87 0.55 -3.19
C TYR A 28 10.71 1.01 -2.31
N VAL A 29 9.90 0.11 -1.77
CA VAL A 29 8.83 0.47 -0.83
C VAL A 29 9.41 0.51 0.58
N ILE A 30 9.26 1.66 1.25
CA ILE A 30 9.71 1.85 2.62
C ILE A 30 8.55 1.60 3.58
N GLU A 31 7.41 2.22 3.32
CA GLU A 31 6.21 2.06 4.14
C GLU A 31 4.99 2.10 3.24
N SER A 32 3.89 1.51 3.71
CA SER A 32 2.64 1.57 2.98
C SER A 32 1.44 1.52 3.91
N VAL A 33 0.33 2.09 3.43
CA VAL A 33 -0.97 2.02 4.09
C VAL A 33 -2.00 1.67 3.02
N VAL A 34 -2.77 0.62 3.25
CA VAL A 34 -3.86 0.26 2.34
C VAL A 34 -5.15 0.84 2.89
N VAL A 35 -5.86 1.60 2.05
CA VAL A 35 -7.10 2.26 2.43
C VAL A 35 -8.18 1.95 1.39
N SER A 36 -9.42 2.14 1.79
CA SER A 36 -10.57 1.99 0.88
C SER A 36 -11.07 3.37 0.49
N ARG A 37 -11.20 3.60 -0.81
CA ARG A 37 -11.71 4.87 -1.33
C ARG A 37 -12.74 4.58 -2.42
N GLY A 38 -13.99 5.01 -2.18
CA GLY A 38 -15.05 4.82 -3.16
C GLY A 38 -15.25 3.37 -3.56
N GLY A 39 -15.07 2.44 -2.63
CA GLY A 39 -15.22 1.02 -2.90
C GLY A 39 -14.01 0.34 -3.49
N ASN A 40 -12.92 1.08 -3.72
CA ASN A 40 -11.68 0.55 -4.28
C ASN A 40 -10.57 0.58 -3.24
N LEU A 41 -9.67 -0.40 -3.32
CA LEU A 41 -8.49 -0.39 -2.45
C LEU A 41 -7.37 0.39 -3.12
N VAL A 42 -6.73 1.25 -2.35
CA VAL A 42 -5.60 2.05 -2.79
C VAL A 42 -4.47 1.85 -1.79
N ALA A 43 -3.27 1.61 -2.29
CA ALA A 43 -2.09 1.53 -1.44
C ALA A 43 -1.37 2.87 -1.49
N LEU A 44 -1.30 3.55 -0.34
CA LEU A 44 -0.47 4.75 -0.21
C LEU A 44 0.93 4.26 0.13
N VAL A 45 1.91 4.67 -0.65
CA VAL A 45 3.27 4.15 -0.53
C VAL A 45 4.26 5.29 -0.34
N TYR A 46 5.08 5.14 0.68
CA TYR A 46 6.26 5.99 0.85
C TYR A 46 7.45 5.20 0.28
N ALA A 47 7.95 5.63 -0.87
CA ALA A 47 8.98 4.90 -1.60
C ALA A 47 10.31 5.65 -1.55
N ASP A 48 11.40 4.90 -1.73
CA ASP A 48 12.73 5.47 -1.83
C ASP A 48 12.96 5.97 -3.24
N THR A 49 12.42 7.17 -3.53
CA THR A 49 12.51 7.75 -4.87
C THR A 49 13.94 8.07 -5.28
N ALA A 50 14.79 8.40 -4.31
CA ALA A 50 16.20 8.65 -4.59
C ALA A 50 16.88 7.40 -5.12
N ALA A 51 16.59 6.23 -4.50
CA ALA A 51 17.14 4.97 -4.96
C ALA A 51 16.61 4.61 -6.35
N ILE A 52 15.33 4.87 -6.61
CA ILE A 52 14.76 4.62 -7.93
C ILE A 52 15.49 5.42 -9.01
N LYS A 53 15.70 6.70 -8.76
CA LYS A 53 16.41 7.56 -9.72
C LYS A 53 17.86 7.15 -9.91
N LYS A 54 18.50 6.66 -8.85
CA LYS A 54 19.91 6.28 -8.87
C LYS A 54 20.13 4.93 -9.54
N GLU A 55 19.25 3.97 -9.28
CA GLU A 55 19.44 2.58 -9.67
C GLU A 55 18.69 2.18 -10.93
N THR A 56 17.66 2.93 -11.32
CA THR A 56 16.86 2.61 -12.49
C THR A 56 16.68 3.83 -13.39
N THR A 57 16.21 3.58 -14.62
CA THR A 57 15.82 4.63 -15.54
C THR A 57 14.30 4.87 -15.51
N HIS A 58 13.59 4.09 -14.69
CA HIS A 58 12.14 4.22 -14.56
C HIS A 58 11.78 5.34 -13.60
N THR A 59 10.56 5.87 -13.77
CA THR A 59 10.02 6.83 -12.81
C THR A 59 9.48 6.09 -11.59
N PRO A 60 9.36 6.77 -10.43
CA PRO A 60 8.73 6.13 -9.27
C PRO A 60 7.32 5.60 -9.56
N GLU A 61 6.55 6.30 -10.39
CA GLU A 61 5.20 5.88 -10.77
C GLU A 61 5.24 4.57 -11.54
N GLU A 62 6.18 4.41 -12.46
CA GLU A 62 6.33 3.17 -13.23
C GLU A 62 6.69 1.99 -12.33
N ILE A 63 7.59 2.21 -11.39
CA ILE A 63 7.97 1.17 -10.43
C ILE A 63 6.76 0.76 -9.60
N MET A 64 5.95 1.72 -9.16
CA MET A 64 4.77 1.42 -8.35
C MET A 64 3.70 0.68 -9.16
N GLU A 65 3.55 0.97 -10.46
CA GLU A 65 2.64 0.20 -11.31
C GLU A 65 3.07 -1.26 -11.42
N MET A 66 4.36 -1.49 -11.59
CA MET A 66 4.89 -2.85 -11.62
C MET A 66 4.67 -3.56 -10.28
N ASN A 67 4.91 -2.85 -9.18
CA ASN A 67 4.69 -3.42 -7.85
C ASN A 67 3.23 -3.74 -7.61
N CYS A 68 2.32 -2.88 -8.05
CA CYS A 68 0.89 -3.11 -7.93
C CYS A 68 0.48 -4.40 -8.65
N ALA A 69 0.96 -4.60 -9.86
CA ALA A 69 0.66 -5.81 -10.62
C ALA A 69 1.19 -7.06 -9.90
N LYS A 70 2.40 -6.97 -9.33
CA LYS A 70 2.99 -8.10 -8.60
C LYS A 70 2.21 -8.43 -7.34
N VAL A 71 1.83 -7.41 -6.57
CA VAL A 71 1.06 -7.61 -5.34
C VAL A 71 -0.29 -8.26 -5.67
N ASN A 72 -0.95 -7.78 -6.71
CA ASN A 72 -2.26 -8.32 -7.10
C ASN A 72 -2.21 -9.79 -7.49
N LYS A 73 -1.04 -10.29 -7.88
CA LYS A 73 -0.85 -11.72 -8.15
C LYS A 73 -0.68 -12.53 -6.89
N LEU A 74 -0.29 -11.89 -5.79
CA LEU A 74 0.00 -12.56 -4.52
C LEU A 74 -1.19 -12.57 -3.56
N ILE A 75 -2.21 -11.77 -3.83
CA ILE A 75 -3.36 -11.61 -2.93
C ILE A 75 -4.64 -12.11 -3.62
N PRO A 76 -5.68 -12.44 -2.82
CA PRO A 76 -6.95 -12.86 -3.40
C PRO A 76 -7.57 -11.77 -4.28
N ARG A 77 -8.37 -12.20 -5.24
CA ARG A 77 -9.00 -11.29 -6.19
C ARG A 77 -9.85 -10.21 -5.50
N PHE A 78 -10.55 -10.58 -4.42
CA PHE A 78 -11.39 -9.60 -3.71
C PHE A 78 -10.55 -8.57 -2.93
N CYS A 79 -9.25 -8.79 -2.79
CA CYS A 79 -8.33 -7.83 -2.16
C CYS A 79 -7.59 -6.98 -3.18
N LYS A 80 -7.94 -7.07 -4.46
CA LYS A 80 -7.22 -6.39 -5.54
C LYS A 80 -7.07 -4.89 -5.27
N ILE A 81 -5.85 -4.41 -5.40
CA ILE A 81 -5.54 -2.99 -5.24
C ILE A 81 -5.74 -2.30 -6.58
N SER A 82 -6.53 -1.21 -6.58
CA SER A 82 -6.81 -0.45 -7.79
C SER A 82 -5.59 0.33 -8.28
N SER A 83 -4.84 0.91 -7.35
CA SER A 83 -3.66 1.68 -7.69
C SER A 83 -2.76 1.87 -6.48
N PHE A 84 -1.52 2.21 -6.75
CA PHE A 84 -0.57 2.66 -5.74
C PHE A 84 -0.44 4.18 -5.88
N GLU A 85 -0.52 4.90 -4.76
CA GLU A 85 -0.29 6.34 -4.74
C GLU A 85 0.98 6.62 -3.97
N LEU A 86 1.87 7.40 -4.57
CA LEU A 86 3.11 7.79 -3.89
C LEU A 86 2.84 8.96 -2.96
N VAL A 87 3.40 8.88 -1.75
CA VAL A 87 3.39 10.00 -0.81
C VAL A 87 4.81 10.53 -0.66
N GLU A 88 4.93 11.82 -0.39
CA GLU A 88 6.23 12.49 -0.36
C GLU A 88 6.88 12.44 1.02
N GLN A 89 6.12 12.13 2.05
CA GLN A 89 6.61 12.14 3.43
C GLN A 89 6.24 10.86 4.13
N GLU A 90 6.99 10.54 5.18
CA GLU A 90 6.67 9.39 6.01
C GLU A 90 5.29 9.54 6.63
N PHE A 91 4.64 8.42 6.86
CA PHE A 91 3.33 8.41 7.51
C PHE A 91 3.46 8.81 8.97
N ALA A 92 2.44 9.52 9.47
CA ALA A 92 2.37 9.83 10.89
C ALA A 92 2.21 8.54 11.69
N LYS A 93 2.94 8.46 12.80
CA LYS A 93 2.97 7.24 13.61
C LYS A 93 2.63 7.54 15.06
N THR A 94 2.10 6.53 15.74
CA THR A 94 1.86 6.58 17.19
C THR A 94 3.19 6.39 17.92
N PRO A 95 3.22 6.64 19.25
CA PRO A 95 4.43 6.35 20.03
C PRO A 95 4.93 4.91 19.91
N LYS A 96 4.04 3.97 19.57
CA LYS A 96 4.39 2.58 19.35
C LYS A 96 4.88 2.31 17.93
N LYS A 97 5.08 3.35 17.14
CA LYS A 97 5.53 3.28 15.74
C LYS A 97 4.52 2.63 14.81
N SER A 98 3.26 2.64 15.17
CA SER A 98 2.17 2.19 14.30
C SER A 98 1.65 3.36 13.49
N ILE A 99 1.40 3.14 12.20
CA ILE A 99 0.91 4.21 11.32
C ILE A 99 -0.49 4.64 11.74
N LYS A 100 -0.72 5.93 11.79
CA LYS A 100 -2.03 6.49 12.13
C LYS A 100 -2.95 6.42 10.90
N ARG A 101 -3.53 5.25 10.67
CA ARG A 101 -4.34 4.99 9.48
C ARG A 101 -5.51 5.94 9.32
N PHE A 102 -6.10 6.36 10.42
CA PHE A 102 -7.28 7.23 10.38
C PHE A 102 -7.00 8.57 9.71
N LEU A 103 -5.74 8.97 9.58
CA LEU A 103 -5.39 10.21 8.90
C LEU A 103 -5.41 10.06 7.38
N TYR A 104 -5.37 8.83 6.88
CA TYR A 104 -5.20 8.56 5.46
C TYR A 104 -6.41 7.89 4.80
N SER A 105 -7.27 7.32 5.60
CA SER A 105 -8.45 6.63 5.09
C SER A 105 -9.64 7.56 4.83
#